data_2f525a81a5f80fc7b0d1e8356be422e0
#
_entry.id   2f525a81a5f80fc7b0d1e8356be422e0
#
_cell.length_a   1.000
_cell.length_b   1.000
_cell.length_c   1.000
_cell.angle_alpha   90.00
_cell.angle_beta   90.00
_cell.angle_gamma   90.00
#
_symmetry.space_group_name_H-M   'P 1'
#
loop_
_entity.id
_entity.type
_entity.pdbx_description
1 polymer ?
#
loop_
_entity_poly.entity_id
_entity_poly.type
_entity_poly.pdbx_seq_one_letter_code
_entity_poly.pdbx_strand_id
1 'polypeptide(L)'
;MRVLIVCLGNICRSPMGEGALRARLDEARLSRRIEVDSAGTGDWHAGDPPDPRAIRCARGHGVDISGLRARQVRGADFEHFDWLLCADGSNLRDLQRLAPAPLRDKVALWLPWAGVEERDDIPDPYTGGMDDFERAWQLVDTAARQTVARLTRS
;
A
#
# COMPACT_ATOMS: atom_id res chain seq x y z
N MET A 1 5.70 -0.23 -15.28
CA MET A 1 4.79 0.42 -14.30
C MET A 1 5.36 0.19 -12.91
N ARG A 2 5.42 1.24 -12.11
CA ARG A 2 5.96 1.21 -10.75
C ARG A 2 4.96 1.85 -9.80
N VAL A 3 4.61 1.14 -8.72
CA VAL A 3 3.56 1.55 -7.78
C VAL A 3 4.10 1.52 -6.36
N LEU A 4 3.91 2.58 -5.61
CA LEU A 4 4.27 2.68 -4.20
C LEU A 4 3.00 2.75 -3.35
N ILE A 5 2.87 1.84 -2.38
CA ILE A 5 1.74 1.84 -1.43
C ILE A 5 2.20 2.57 -0.17
N VAL A 6 1.41 3.55 0.28
CA VAL A 6 1.83 4.45 1.36
C VAL A 6 0.80 4.47 2.49
N CYS A 7 1.27 4.33 3.72
CA CYS A 7 0.47 4.59 4.92
C CYS A 7 1.28 5.46 5.90
N LEU A 8 0.90 5.51 7.16
CA LEU A 8 1.57 6.37 8.13
C LEU A 8 2.93 5.81 8.54
N GLY A 9 2.97 4.61 9.13
CA GLY A 9 4.18 4.03 9.73
C GLY A 9 4.87 2.95 8.91
N ASN A 10 4.27 2.51 7.82
CA ASN A 10 4.77 1.43 6.98
C ASN A 10 4.98 0.11 7.74
N ILE A 11 4.11 -0.18 8.71
CA ILE A 11 4.16 -1.45 9.46
C ILE A 11 2.86 -2.24 9.43
N CYS A 12 1.74 -1.64 9.02
CA CYS A 12 0.43 -2.33 8.97
C CYS A 12 -0.16 -2.32 7.56
N ARG A 13 -0.82 -1.22 7.19
CA ARG A 13 -1.62 -1.16 5.96
C ARG A 13 -0.77 -1.28 4.69
N SER A 14 0.31 -0.52 4.57
CA SER A 14 1.09 -0.52 3.34
C SER A 14 1.90 -1.81 3.14
N PRO A 15 2.50 -2.45 4.16
CA PRO A 15 3.13 -3.74 3.93
C PRO A 15 2.11 -4.84 3.61
N MET A 16 0.93 -4.84 4.23
CA MET A 16 -0.13 -5.76 3.85
C MET A 16 -0.58 -5.51 2.40
N GLY A 17 -0.70 -4.24 2.03
CA GLY A 17 -1.05 -3.85 0.67
C GLY A 17 -0.01 -4.27 -0.36
N GLU A 18 1.26 -4.07 -0.04
CA GLU A 18 2.36 -4.52 -0.90
C GLU A 18 2.30 -6.04 -1.08
N GLY A 19 2.13 -6.78 0.00
CA GLY A 19 2.05 -8.24 -0.04
C GLY A 19 0.86 -8.74 -0.85
N ALA A 20 -0.32 -8.16 -0.62
CA ALA A 20 -1.52 -8.52 -1.35
C ALA A 20 -1.38 -8.23 -2.84
N LEU A 21 -0.84 -7.07 -3.20
CA LEU A 21 -0.69 -6.70 -4.60
C LEU A 21 0.34 -7.60 -5.30
N ARG A 22 1.48 -7.88 -4.66
CA ARG A 22 2.47 -8.81 -5.22
C ARG A 22 1.85 -10.19 -5.47
N ALA A 23 1.05 -10.70 -4.52
CA ALA A 23 0.41 -12.00 -4.68
C ALA A 23 -0.57 -12.01 -5.86
N ARG A 24 -1.35 -10.94 -6.04
CA ARG A 24 -2.28 -10.85 -7.17
C ARG A 24 -1.57 -10.68 -8.50
N LEU A 25 -0.45 -9.97 -8.52
CA LEU A 25 0.37 -9.83 -9.73
C LEU A 25 1.00 -11.18 -10.12
N ASP A 26 1.46 -11.97 -9.14
CA ASP A 26 2.00 -13.31 -9.40
C ASP A 26 0.95 -14.22 -10.02
N GLU A 27 -0.27 -14.22 -9.48
CA GLU A 27 -1.38 -14.99 -10.04
C GLU A 27 -1.68 -14.61 -11.49
N ALA A 28 -1.58 -13.32 -11.79
CA ALA A 28 -1.83 -12.79 -13.13
C ALA A 28 -0.61 -12.88 -14.06
N ARG A 29 0.53 -13.36 -13.56
CA ARG A 29 1.80 -13.45 -14.30
C ARG A 29 2.32 -12.09 -14.75
N LEU A 30 2.13 -11.07 -13.90
CA LEU A 30 2.53 -9.69 -14.18
C LEU A 30 3.65 -9.19 -13.28
N SER A 31 4.19 -10.02 -12.37
CA SER A 31 5.15 -9.58 -11.35
C SER A 31 6.44 -9.01 -11.94
N ARG A 32 6.82 -9.38 -13.15
CA ARG A 32 8.01 -8.84 -13.81
C ARG A 32 7.76 -7.51 -14.51
N ARG A 33 6.50 -7.19 -14.78
CA ARG A 33 6.12 -5.97 -15.51
C ARG A 33 5.78 -4.81 -14.58
N ILE A 34 5.47 -5.11 -13.33
CA ILE A 34 4.98 -4.13 -12.38
C ILE A 34 5.82 -4.22 -11.11
N GLU A 35 6.55 -3.15 -10.82
CA GLU A 35 7.32 -3.03 -9.58
C GLU A 35 6.40 -2.50 -8.49
N VAL A 36 6.43 -3.13 -7.31
CA VAL A 36 5.64 -2.71 -6.15
C VAL A 36 6.56 -2.55 -4.96
N ASP A 37 6.37 -1.48 -4.21
CA ASP A 37 7.06 -1.23 -2.95
C ASP A 37 6.10 -0.55 -2.01
N SER A 38 6.50 -0.34 -0.76
CA SER A 38 5.70 0.40 0.22
C SER A 38 6.58 1.31 1.06
N ALA A 39 5.97 2.35 1.63
CA ALA A 39 6.67 3.32 2.47
C ALA A 39 5.67 3.98 3.43
N GLY A 40 6.19 4.70 4.42
CA GLY A 40 5.41 5.49 5.34
C GLY A 40 5.62 6.98 5.14
N THR A 41 4.65 7.78 5.57
CA THR A 41 4.85 9.23 5.63
C THR A 41 5.74 9.60 6.82
N GLY A 42 5.72 8.79 7.90
CA GLY A 42 6.58 8.97 9.06
C GLY A 42 7.77 8.03 9.05
N ASP A 43 8.71 8.27 9.96
CA ASP A 43 9.96 7.51 10.07
C ASP A 43 10.09 6.74 11.38
N TRP A 44 9.06 6.73 12.23
CA TRP A 44 9.11 6.17 13.59
C TRP A 44 9.53 4.71 13.62
N HIS A 45 9.20 3.96 12.58
CA HIS A 45 9.45 2.52 12.50
C HIS A 45 10.50 2.15 11.45
N ALA A 46 11.25 3.12 10.94
CA ALA A 46 12.23 2.86 9.87
C ALA A 46 13.17 1.72 10.25
N GLY A 47 13.30 0.74 9.38
CA GLY A 47 14.12 -0.46 9.61
C GLY A 47 13.40 -1.60 10.32
N ASP A 48 12.20 -1.35 10.88
CA ASP A 48 11.45 -2.39 11.59
C ASP A 48 10.73 -3.33 10.61
N PRO A 49 10.51 -4.58 11.02
CA PRO A 49 9.58 -5.46 10.28
C PRO A 49 8.15 -4.96 10.43
N PRO A 50 7.21 -5.47 9.63
CA PRO A 50 5.80 -5.19 9.84
C PRO A 50 5.34 -5.59 11.24
N ASP A 51 4.27 -4.96 11.71
CA ASP A 51 3.63 -5.32 12.98
C ASP A 51 3.36 -6.84 13.01
N PRO A 52 3.66 -7.55 14.12
CA PRO A 52 3.43 -9.01 14.18
C PRO A 52 2.00 -9.43 13.85
N ARG A 53 1.03 -8.59 14.17
CA ARG A 53 -0.38 -8.87 13.84
C ARG A 53 -0.62 -8.78 12.34
N ALA A 54 0.04 -7.83 11.66
CA ALA A 54 -0.04 -7.71 10.20
C ALA A 54 0.60 -8.94 9.53
N ILE A 55 1.75 -9.38 10.03
CA ILE A 55 2.43 -10.58 9.53
C ILE A 55 1.52 -11.80 9.69
N ARG A 56 0.92 -11.96 10.86
CA ARG A 56 0.03 -13.09 11.15
C ARG A 56 -1.21 -13.07 10.25
N CYS A 57 -1.82 -11.89 10.09
CA CYS A 57 -3.01 -11.74 9.26
C CYS A 57 -2.70 -12.11 7.81
N ALA A 58 -1.63 -11.56 7.24
CA ALA A 58 -1.22 -11.85 5.88
C ALA A 58 -0.91 -13.34 5.69
N ARG A 59 -0.20 -13.94 6.65
CA ARG A 59 0.15 -15.37 6.60
C ARG A 59 -1.10 -16.25 6.59
N GLY A 60 -2.13 -15.88 7.32
CA GLY A 60 -3.42 -16.58 7.30
C GLY A 60 -4.07 -16.59 5.92
N HIS A 61 -3.71 -15.66 5.06
CA HIS A 61 -4.16 -15.57 3.66
C HIS A 61 -3.10 -16.07 2.66
N GLY A 62 -2.05 -16.73 3.15
CA GLY A 62 -1.03 -17.31 2.29
C GLY A 62 0.04 -16.34 1.81
N VAL A 63 0.16 -15.18 2.43
CA VAL A 63 1.11 -14.14 2.03
C VAL A 63 2.11 -13.89 3.15
N ASP A 64 3.41 -13.95 2.83
CA ASP A 64 4.48 -13.69 3.80
C ASP A 64 5.04 -12.29 3.58
N ILE A 65 4.83 -11.39 4.56
CA ILE A 65 5.37 -10.04 4.54
C ILE A 65 6.49 -9.85 5.58
N SER A 66 6.93 -10.92 6.24
CA SER A 66 7.89 -10.82 7.35
C SER A 66 9.26 -10.30 6.93
N GLY A 67 9.62 -10.43 5.66
CA GLY A 67 10.88 -9.94 5.13
C GLY A 67 10.90 -8.45 4.77
N LEU A 68 9.75 -7.79 4.78
CA LEU A 68 9.68 -6.36 4.47
C LEU A 68 10.25 -5.53 5.63
N ARG A 69 10.74 -4.32 5.31
CA ARG A 69 11.26 -3.39 6.32
C ARG A 69 10.67 -2.01 6.06
N ALA A 70 10.25 -1.36 7.14
CA ALA A 70 9.65 -0.02 7.05
C ALA A 70 10.69 1.00 6.57
N ARG A 71 10.23 1.94 5.75
CA ARG A 71 11.02 3.09 5.32
C ARG A 71 10.12 4.30 5.14
N GLN A 72 10.69 5.48 5.19
CA GLN A 72 9.96 6.72 4.93
C GLN A 72 10.00 7.05 3.44
N VAL A 73 8.94 7.68 2.95
CA VAL A 73 8.89 8.23 1.59
C VAL A 73 10.00 9.26 1.43
N ARG A 74 10.68 9.24 0.29
CA ARG A 74 11.75 10.16 -0.07
C ARG A 74 11.37 10.94 -1.33
N GLY A 75 12.05 12.07 -1.55
CA GLY A 75 11.82 12.88 -2.75
C GLY A 75 11.98 12.10 -4.05
N ALA A 76 12.96 11.19 -4.10
CA ALA A 76 13.19 10.35 -5.28
C ALA A 76 12.00 9.44 -5.62
N ASP A 77 11.16 9.10 -4.65
CA ASP A 77 10.00 8.24 -4.88
C ASP A 77 8.99 8.88 -5.84
N PHE A 78 8.84 10.20 -5.79
CA PHE A 78 7.89 10.91 -6.66
C PHE A 78 8.30 10.85 -8.14
N GLU A 79 9.59 10.73 -8.41
CA GLU A 79 10.08 10.57 -9.78
C GLU A 79 10.10 9.12 -10.21
N HIS A 80 10.47 8.21 -9.30
CA HIS A 80 10.65 6.80 -9.60
C HIS A 80 9.33 6.07 -9.85
N PHE A 81 8.31 6.33 -9.01
CA PHE A 81 7.03 5.63 -9.11
C PHE A 81 6.05 6.36 -10.03
N ASP A 82 5.29 5.61 -10.78
CA ASP A 82 4.22 6.13 -11.63
C ASP A 82 3.01 6.54 -10.78
N TRP A 83 2.75 5.79 -9.71
CA TRP A 83 1.66 6.04 -8.78
C TRP A 83 2.11 5.85 -7.34
N LEU A 84 1.72 6.80 -6.48
CA LEU A 84 1.88 6.71 -5.03
C LEU A 84 0.47 6.63 -4.45
N LEU A 85 0.09 5.44 -3.99
CA LEU A 85 -1.27 5.11 -3.60
C LEU A 85 -1.40 5.07 -2.09
N CYS A 86 -2.20 5.97 -1.53
CA CYS A 86 -2.30 6.23 -0.10
C CYS A 86 -3.45 5.46 0.55
N ALA A 87 -3.24 5.03 1.79
CA ALA A 87 -4.25 4.31 2.54
C ALA A 87 -5.41 5.22 2.98
N ASP A 88 -5.13 6.48 3.34
CA ASP A 88 -6.15 7.39 3.83
C ASP A 88 -5.87 8.84 3.42
N GLY A 89 -6.84 9.73 3.71
CA GLY A 89 -6.76 11.13 3.36
C GLY A 89 -5.62 11.88 4.05
N SER A 90 -5.23 11.47 5.25
CA SER A 90 -4.10 12.06 5.97
C SER A 90 -2.79 11.79 5.22
N ASN A 91 -2.57 10.55 4.79
CA ASN A 91 -1.41 10.18 3.98
C ASN A 91 -1.41 10.98 2.66
N LEU A 92 -2.57 11.08 2.03
CA LEU A 92 -2.71 11.82 0.78
C LEU A 92 -2.28 13.27 0.94
N ARG A 93 -2.78 13.96 1.96
CA ARG A 93 -2.43 15.35 2.23
C ARG A 93 -0.93 15.53 2.50
N ASP A 94 -0.34 14.62 3.28
CA ASP A 94 1.09 14.67 3.59
C ASP A 94 1.94 14.53 2.32
N LEU A 95 1.60 13.57 1.46
CA LEU A 95 2.33 13.37 0.22
C LEU A 95 2.14 14.52 -0.77
N GLN A 96 0.94 15.10 -0.82
CA GLN A 96 0.69 16.25 -1.70
C GLN A 96 1.54 17.46 -1.30
N ARG A 97 1.78 17.64 0.00
CA ARG A 97 2.66 18.71 0.48
C ARG A 97 4.13 18.43 0.16
N LEU A 98 4.55 17.17 0.18
CA LEU A 98 5.94 16.79 -0.08
C LEU A 98 6.26 16.73 -1.57
N ALA A 99 5.28 16.43 -2.40
CA ALA A 99 5.49 16.22 -3.83
C ALA A 99 5.80 17.53 -4.55
N PRO A 100 6.81 17.54 -5.45
CA PRO A 100 6.98 18.65 -6.37
C PRO A 100 5.69 18.87 -7.17
N ALA A 101 5.33 20.14 -7.43
CA ALA A 101 4.06 20.47 -8.07
C ALA A 101 3.78 19.66 -9.35
N PRO A 102 4.76 19.47 -10.26
CA PRO A 102 4.51 18.71 -11.49
C PRO A 102 4.20 17.23 -11.26
N LEU A 103 4.52 16.68 -10.06
CA LEU A 103 4.38 15.26 -9.78
C LEU A 103 3.21 14.94 -8.84
N ARG A 104 2.47 15.97 -8.39
CA ARG A 104 1.37 15.78 -7.44
C ARG A 104 0.25 14.89 -7.98
N ASP A 105 0.05 14.88 -9.27
CA ASP A 105 -1.00 14.07 -9.91
C ASP A 105 -0.74 12.57 -9.80
N LYS A 106 0.48 12.16 -9.42
CA LYS A 106 0.81 10.77 -9.19
C LYS A 106 0.31 10.26 -7.85
N VAL A 107 -0.11 11.16 -6.95
CA VAL A 107 -0.53 10.80 -5.58
C VAL A 107 -2.05 10.67 -5.56
N ALA A 108 -2.55 9.54 -5.09
CA ALA A 108 -3.99 9.27 -5.06
C ALA A 108 -4.36 8.38 -3.87
N LEU A 109 -5.63 8.40 -3.49
CA LEU A 109 -6.17 7.40 -2.56
C LEU A 109 -6.30 6.07 -3.28
N TRP A 110 -5.78 5.01 -2.66
CA TRP A 110 -5.74 3.70 -3.32
C TRP A 110 -7.12 3.13 -3.64
N LEU A 111 -8.05 3.15 -2.67
CA LEU A 111 -9.36 2.56 -2.88
C LEU A 111 -10.11 3.21 -4.03
N PRO A 112 -10.31 4.55 -4.05
CA PRO A 112 -10.96 5.18 -5.21
C PRO A 112 -10.19 4.99 -6.51
N TRP A 113 -8.86 5.10 -6.46
CA TRP A 113 -8.03 4.92 -7.65
C TRP A 113 -8.21 3.53 -8.26
N ALA A 114 -8.31 2.50 -7.42
CA ALA A 114 -8.48 1.12 -7.85
C ALA A 114 -9.91 0.84 -8.32
N GLY A 115 -10.86 1.72 -8.03
CA GLY A 115 -12.27 1.51 -8.38
C GLY A 115 -13.07 0.83 -7.28
N VAL A 116 -12.56 0.83 -6.05
CA VAL A 116 -13.31 0.31 -4.89
C VAL A 116 -14.25 1.40 -4.40
N GLU A 117 -15.55 1.16 -4.52
CA GLU A 117 -16.58 2.16 -4.19
C GLU A 117 -17.05 2.10 -2.74
N GLU A 118 -16.75 1.01 -2.04
CA GLU A 118 -17.23 0.76 -0.68
C GLU A 118 -16.83 1.86 0.29
N ARG A 119 -15.59 2.36 0.19
CA ARG A 119 -15.09 3.45 1.02
C ARG A 119 -13.83 4.04 0.43
N ASP A 120 -13.48 5.26 0.87
CA ASP A 120 -12.30 5.98 0.39
C ASP A 120 -11.03 5.61 1.13
N ASP A 121 -11.12 5.34 2.44
CA ASP A 121 -9.98 5.13 3.32
C ASP A 121 -9.90 3.69 3.80
N ILE A 122 -8.67 3.19 3.98
CA ILE A 122 -8.39 1.96 4.71
C ILE A 122 -8.17 2.34 6.17
N PRO A 123 -9.04 1.92 7.11
CA PRO A 123 -8.87 2.25 8.52
C PRO A 123 -7.55 1.72 9.06
N ASP A 124 -6.93 2.48 9.97
CA ASP A 124 -5.68 2.08 10.60
C ASP A 124 -5.97 1.06 11.71
N PRO A 125 -5.49 -0.19 11.60
CA PRO A 125 -5.79 -1.22 12.58
C PRO A 125 -4.88 -1.20 13.81
N TYR A 126 -3.89 -0.30 13.86
CA TYR A 126 -2.80 -0.35 14.83
C TYR A 126 -3.29 -0.38 16.30
N THR A 127 -4.30 0.42 16.63
CA THR A 127 -4.86 0.50 17.99
C THR A 127 -6.00 -0.48 18.23
N GLY A 128 -6.34 -1.31 17.25
CA GLY A 128 -7.42 -2.28 17.33
C GLY A 128 -6.91 -3.70 17.59
N GLY A 129 -7.75 -4.68 17.30
CA GLY A 129 -7.44 -6.10 17.44
C GLY A 129 -7.31 -6.80 16.09
N MET A 130 -7.24 -8.15 16.14
CA MET A 130 -7.08 -8.96 14.93
C MET A 130 -8.24 -8.76 13.93
N ASP A 131 -9.46 -8.50 14.41
CA ASP A 131 -10.58 -8.23 13.52
C ASP A 131 -10.36 -6.98 12.68
N ASP A 132 -9.71 -5.97 13.25
CA ASP A 132 -9.38 -4.74 12.53
C ASP A 132 -8.30 -4.98 11.48
N PHE A 133 -7.32 -5.82 11.79
CA PHE A 133 -6.30 -6.23 10.82
C PHE A 133 -6.93 -7.03 9.69
N GLU A 134 -7.85 -7.94 10.00
CA GLU A 134 -8.55 -8.74 8.98
C GLU A 134 -9.39 -7.83 8.06
N ARG A 135 -10.07 -6.85 8.63
CA ARG A 135 -10.83 -5.87 7.83
C ARG A 135 -9.93 -5.08 6.90
N ALA A 136 -8.78 -4.61 7.43
CA ALA A 136 -7.80 -3.89 6.60
C ALA A 136 -7.27 -4.80 5.48
N TRP A 137 -7.02 -6.07 5.79
CA TRP A 137 -6.59 -7.05 4.78
C TRP A 137 -7.62 -7.19 3.66
N GLN A 138 -8.91 -7.33 4.01
CA GLN A 138 -9.97 -7.46 3.00
C GLN A 138 -9.98 -6.25 2.07
N LEU A 139 -9.79 -5.05 2.61
CA LEU A 139 -9.77 -3.83 1.81
C LEU A 139 -8.55 -3.78 0.90
N VAL A 140 -7.34 -4.07 1.42
CA VAL A 140 -6.13 -4.03 0.59
C VAL A 140 -6.14 -5.15 -0.45
N ASP A 141 -6.70 -6.31 -0.13
CA ASP A 141 -6.81 -7.41 -1.09
C ASP A 141 -7.80 -7.07 -2.22
N THR A 142 -8.93 -6.47 -1.88
CA THR A 142 -9.88 -5.97 -2.87
C THR A 142 -9.22 -4.91 -3.76
N ALA A 143 -8.52 -3.96 -3.15
CA ALA A 143 -7.78 -2.94 -3.89
C ALA A 143 -6.73 -3.57 -4.81
N ALA A 144 -6.02 -4.59 -4.32
CA ALA A 144 -5.01 -5.29 -5.11
C ALA A 144 -5.63 -5.96 -6.35
N ARG A 145 -6.74 -6.66 -6.17
CA ARG A 145 -7.47 -7.31 -7.28
C ARG A 145 -7.92 -6.27 -8.31
N GLN A 146 -8.50 -5.18 -7.85
CA GLN A 146 -8.97 -4.11 -8.74
C GLN A 146 -7.81 -3.40 -9.43
N THR A 147 -6.66 -3.25 -8.75
CA THR A 147 -5.45 -2.68 -9.33
C THR A 147 -4.97 -3.53 -10.50
N VAL A 148 -4.90 -4.84 -10.32
CA VAL A 148 -4.51 -5.76 -11.41
C VAL A 148 -5.48 -5.65 -12.58
N ALA A 149 -6.79 -5.61 -12.29
CA ALA A 149 -7.81 -5.47 -13.33
C ALA A 149 -7.65 -4.15 -14.10
N ARG A 150 -7.37 -3.04 -13.39
CA ARG A 150 -7.14 -1.75 -14.02
C ARG A 150 -5.91 -1.76 -14.93
N LEU A 151 -4.81 -2.35 -14.45
CA LEU A 151 -3.55 -2.37 -15.20
C LEU A 151 -3.61 -3.29 -16.42
N THR A 152 -4.46 -4.33 -16.38
CA THR A 152 -4.60 -5.26 -17.52
C THR A 152 -5.56 -4.74 -18.58
N ARG A 153 -6.36 -3.73 -18.29
CA ARG A 153 -7.29 -3.13 -19.26
C ARG A 153 -6.65 -2.04 -20.12
N SER A 154 -5.48 -1.59 -19.77
CA SER A 154 -4.79 -0.49 -20.47
C SER A 154 -3.87 -0.98 -21.59
#